data_fbb06b8d74be1109e7d6f9b0606f2a50
#
_entry.id   fbb06b8d74be1109e7d6f9b0606f2a50
#
_cell.length_a   1.000
_cell.length_b   1.000
_cell.length_c   1.000
_cell.angle_alpha   90.00
_cell.angle_beta   90.00
_cell.angle_gamma   90.00
#
_symmetry.space_group_name_H-M   'P 1'
#
loop_
_entity.id
_entity.type
_entity.pdbx_description
1 polymer ?
#
loop_
_entity_poly.entity_id
_entity_poly.type
_entity_poly.pdbx_seq_one_letter_code
_entity_poly.pdbx_strand_id
1 'polypeptide(L)'
;NISVGFDTLGAAISPINGSLLGDVVQIEPIAAGFELESAGYFVRKLPKEPQKNIVYQAYVLFSEQLKLRNAKVKPLRLTLEKNMPIGSGLGSSACSIVAALVALNKYHDEPFSKMELLEMMGELEGRISGSIHYDNVAPCYLGGVQFMVQSLGNICQTLPFFDHWYWVLAYPGIEVSTAEARAILPKSYTRQDVITHGRHLGGFVHACHTQQEN
;
A
#
# COMPACT_ATOMS: atom_id res chain seq x y z
N ASN A 1 1.32 -2.52 -9.34
CA ASN A 1 0.75 -3.47 -10.34
C ASN A 1 1.86 -4.18 -11.08
N ILE A 2 1.65 -5.43 -11.44
CA ILE A 2 2.56 -6.22 -12.26
C ILE A 2 1.83 -6.85 -13.45
N SER A 3 2.54 -6.94 -14.61
CA SER A 3 2.04 -7.59 -15.82
C SER A 3 0.60 -7.15 -16.19
N VAL A 4 -0.30 -8.08 -16.42
CA VAL A 4 -1.72 -7.87 -16.77
C VAL A 4 -2.62 -7.54 -15.57
N GLY A 5 -2.02 -7.34 -14.40
CA GLY A 5 -2.74 -7.27 -13.11
C GLY A 5 -3.08 -5.87 -12.63
N PHE A 6 -3.50 -4.94 -13.50
CA PHE A 6 -3.96 -3.63 -13.05
C PHE A 6 -5.09 -3.78 -12.01
N ASP A 7 -4.91 -3.21 -10.82
CA ASP A 7 -5.78 -3.35 -9.64
C ASP A 7 -6.02 -4.79 -9.14
N THR A 8 -5.36 -5.80 -9.74
CA THR A 8 -5.56 -7.20 -9.40
C THR A 8 -4.29 -7.92 -8.93
N LEU A 9 -3.11 -7.46 -9.32
CA LEU A 9 -1.83 -8.05 -8.93
C LEU A 9 -0.88 -6.98 -8.39
N GLY A 10 -0.26 -7.24 -7.25
CA GLY A 10 0.78 -6.42 -6.67
C GLY A 10 1.96 -7.25 -6.18
N ALA A 11 3.16 -6.68 -6.20
CA ALA A 11 4.37 -7.35 -5.71
C ALA A 11 5.13 -6.47 -4.74
N ALA A 12 5.56 -7.06 -3.63
CA ALA A 12 6.57 -6.47 -2.76
C ALA A 12 7.96 -6.71 -3.36
N ILE A 13 8.80 -5.69 -3.29
CA ILE A 13 10.17 -5.75 -3.79
C ILE A 13 11.13 -5.30 -2.70
N SER A 14 12.29 -5.93 -2.65
CA SER A 14 13.37 -5.57 -1.72
C SER A 14 14.70 -5.47 -2.48
N PRO A 15 15.54 -4.48 -2.14
CA PRO A 15 16.89 -4.42 -2.70
C PRO A 15 17.71 -5.66 -2.38
N ILE A 16 18.47 -6.16 -3.34
CA ILE A 16 19.30 -7.36 -3.19
C ILE A 16 20.40 -7.23 -2.13
N ASN A 17 20.81 -6.00 -1.82
CA ASN A 17 21.80 -5.70 -0.78
C ASN A 17 21.20 -5.62 0.64
N GLY A 18 19.90 -5.92 0.80
CA GLY A 18 19.21 -5.89 2.08
C GLY A 18 18.93 -4.49 2.64
N SER A 19 19.20 -3.42 1.88
CA SER A 19 18.82 -2.06 2.32
C SER A 19 17.29 -1.90 2.33
N LEU A 20 16.80 -0.96 3.13
CA LEU A 20 15.38 -0.63 3.16
C LEU A 20 15.01 0.20 1.93
N LEU A 21 14.06 -0.30 1.13
CA LEU A 21 13.34 0.49 0.14
C LEU A 21 11.95 0.80 0.70
N GLY A 22 11.83 1.90 1.41
CA GLY A 22 10.58 2.23 2.09
C GLY A 22 10.65 3.46 2.96
N ASP A 23 9.48 3.87 3.44
CA ASP A 23 9.35 4.90 4.47
C ASP A 23 9.50 4.26 5.85
N VAL A 24 9.86 5.06 6.85
CA VAL A 24 9.94 4.64 8.24
C VAL A 24 8.96 5.47 9.06
N VAL A 25 8.24 4.81 9.96
CA VAL A 25 7.41 5.49 10.96
C VAL A 25 7.89 5.12 12.35
N GLN A 26 8.19 6.14 13.14
CA GLN A 26 8.54 6.00 14.55
C GLN A 26 7.43 6.58 15.41
N ILE A 27 7.18 5.94 16.56
CA ILE A 27 6.20 6.42 17.53
C ILE A 27 6.88 6.54 18.89
N GLU A 28 6.68 7.70 19.52
CA GLU A 28 7.16 8.00 20.85
C GLU A 28 5.99 8.42 21.76
N PRO A 29 5.96 7.98 23.03
CA PRO A 29 4.98 8.46 23.98
C PRO A 29 5.23 9.92 24.31
N ILE A 30 4.16 10.71 24.43
CA ILE A 30 4.20 12.11 24.92
C ILE A 30 3.23 12.28 26.08
N ALA A 31 3.32 13.42 26.77
CA ALA A 31 2.50 13.68 27.96
C ALA A 31 1.00 13.78 27.64
N ALA A 32 0.63 14.38 26.49
CA ALA A 32 -0.77 14.55 26.08
C ALA A 32 -0.88 14.80 24.58
N GLY A 33 -2.00 14.38 23.98
CA GLY A 33 -2.38 14.71 22.60
C GLY A 33 -1.65 13.91 21.52
N PHE A 34 -1.53 14.52 20.35
CA PHE A 34 -0.91 13.95 19.16
C PHE A 34 0.00 14.99 18.48
N GLU A 35 1.19 14.58 18.14
CA GLU A 35 2.15 15.37 17.36
C GLU A 35 2.55 14.60 16.11
N LEU A 36 2.69 15.31 14.98
CA LEU A 36 3.18 14.75 13.71
C LEU A 36 4.44 15.48 13.29
N GLU A 37 5.52 14.75 13.13
CA GLU A 37 6.78 15.21 12.55
C GLU A 37 7.04 14.51 11.23
N SER A 38 7.83 15.15 10.36
CA SER A 38 8.20 14.57 9.06
C SER A 38 9.66 14.89 8.75
N ALA A 39 10.36 13.87 8.24
CA ALA A 39 11.76 13.91 7.83
C ALA A 39 11.96 13.09 6.54
N GLY A 40 13.20 12.88 6.13
CA GLY A 40 13.55 12.01 4.99
C GLY A 40 13.77 12.75 3.68
N TYR A 41 14.19 12.02 2.67
CA TYR A 41 14.62 12.55 1.36
C TYR A 41 13.54 13.35 0.63
N PHE A 42 12.28 12.93 0.75
CA PHE A 42 11.14 13.52 0.05
C PHE A 42 10.22 14.35 0.97
N VAL A 43 10.67 14.72 2.15
CA VAL A 43 9.89 15.50 3.13
C VAL A 43 9.33 16.80 2.53
N ARG A 44 10.10 17.48 1.66
CA ARG A 44 9.68 18.75 1.03
C ARG A 44 8.51 18.61 0.06
N LYS A 45 8.19 17.39 -0.36
CA LYS A 45 7.08 17.08 -1.25
C LYS A 45 5.79 16.71 -0.51
N LEU A 46 5.86 16.55 0.80
CA LEU A 46 4.68 16.32 1.63
C LEU A 46 3.80 17.58 1.71
N PRO A 47 2.48 17.40 1.88
CA PRO A 47 1.58 18.52 2.12
C PRO A 47 2.03 19.34 3.35
N LYS A 48 1.96 20.66 3.22
CA LYS A 48 2.27 21.56 4.35
C LYS A 48 1.23 21.51 5.46
N GLU A 49 -0.01 21.20 5.10
CA GLU A 49 -1.12 21.07 6.04
C GLU A 49 -1.11 19.64 6.62
N PRO A 50 -0.94 19.47 7.95
CA PRO A 50 -0.87 18.15 8.57
C PRO A 50 -2.05 17.26 8.23
N GLN A 51 -3.26 17.83 8.13
CA GLN A 51 -4.50 17.10 7.83
C GLN A 51 -4.51 16.46 6.43
N LYS A 52 -3.72 16.99 5.51
CA LYS A 52 -3.53 16.44 4.15
C LYS A 52 -2.45 15.37 4.10
N ASN A 53 -1.67 15.20 5.17
CA ASN A 53 -0.67 14.14 5.25
C ASN A 53 -1.38 12.80 5.48
N ILE A 54 -1.09 11.81 4.65
CA ILE A 54 -1.73 10.51 4.71
C ILE A 54 -1.49 9.79 6.05
N VAL A 55 -0.34 10.04 6.68
CA VAL A 55 -0.01 9.44 7.98
C VAL A 55 -0.85 10.07 9.11
N TYR A 56 -1.19 11.36 9.00
CA TYR A 56 -2.17 11.98 9.90
C TYR A 56 -3.55 11.34 9.70
N GLN A 57 -3.96 11.13 8.46
CA GLN A 57 -5.26 10.47 8.17
C GLN A 57 -5.27 9.03 8.68
N ALA A 58 -4.15 8.32 8.62
CA ALA A 58 -4.00 6.99 9.21
C ALA A 58 -4.19 7.03 10.73
N TYR A 59 -3.59 8.00 11.42
CA TYR A 59 -3.79 8.20 12.86
C TYR A 59 -5.27 8.51 13.20
N VAL A 60 -5.93 9.36 12.41
CA VAL A 60 -7.35 9.70 12.63
C VAL A 60 -8.22 8.45 12.49
N LEU A 61 -8.11 7.73 11.37
CA LEU A 61 -8.87 6.50 11.12
C LEU A 61 -8.61 5.45 12.21
N PHE A 62 -7.35 5.20 12.54
CA PHE A 62 -6.99 4.26 13.60
C PHE A 62 -7.61 4.65 14.95
N SER A 63 -7.58 5.94 15.29
CA SER A 63 -8.14 6.46 16.54
C SER A 63 -9.66 6.35 16.59
N GLU A 64 -10.34 6.54 15.46
CA GLU A 64 -11.79 6.34 15.33
C GLU A 64 -12.16 4.86 15.55
N GLN A 65 -11.43 3.95 14.92
CA GLN A 65 -11.64 2.50 15.10
C GLN A 65 -11.38 2.04 16.54
N LEU A 66 -10.35 2.58 17.21
CA LEU A 66 -10.11 2.33 18.63
C LEU A 66 -11.29 2.78 19.51
N LYS A 67 -11.82 3.99 19.27
CA LYS A 67 -12.95 4.52 20.01
C LYS A 67 -14.21 3.66 19.86
N LEU A 68 -14.46 3.13 18.65
CA LEU A 68 -15.57 2.18 18.41
C LEU A 68 -15.47 0.91 19.27
N ARG A 69 -14.25 0.54 19.67
CA ARG A 69 -13.97 -0.57 20.60
C ARG A 69 -13.93 -0.16 22.08
N ASN A 70 -14.32 1.07 22.41
CA ASN A 70 -14.18 1.66 23.75
C ASN A 70 -12.74 1.64 24.29
N ALA A 71 -11.73 1.61 23.39
CA ALA A 71 -10.33 1.65 23.76
C ALA A 71 -9.80 3.11 23.76
N LYS A 72 -8.83 3.38 24.65
CA LYS A 72 -8.25 4.71 24.76
C LYS A 72 -7.13 4.88 23.73
N VAL A 73 -7.12 6.04 23.06
CA VAL A 73 -5.99 6.46 22.24
C VAL A 73 -4.89 6.96 23.17
N LYS A 74 -3.73 6.32 23.16
CA LYS A 74 -2.55 6.73 23.94
C LYS A 74 -1.95 8.00 23.31
N PRO A 75 -1.52 9.00 24.11
CA PRO A 75 -0.80 10.16 23.59
C PRO A 75 0.48 9.73 22.89
N LEU A 76 0.75 10.32 21.72
CA LEU A 76 1.93 9.94 20.95
C LEU A 76 2.43 11.06 20.02
N ARG A 77 3.73 11.04 19.75
CA ARG A 77 4.36 11.69 18.60
C ARG A 77 4.61 10.63 17.54
N LEU A 78 4.22 10.94 16.31
CA LEU A 78 4.48 10.11 15.15
C LEU A 78 5.44 10.85 14.22
N THR A 79 6.57 10.24 13.91
CA THR A 79 7.57 10.78 12.97
C THR A 79 7.58 9.94 11.71
N LEU A 80 7.29 10.56 10.56
CA LEU A 80 7.39 9.94 9.23
C LEU A 80 8.73 10.33 8.59
N GLU A 81 9.58 9.34 8.31
CA GLU A 81 10.72 9.50 7.42
C GLU A 81 10.30 9.14 5.98
N LYS A 82 10.04 10.16 5.16
CA LYS A 82 9.60 9.98 3.76
C LYS A 82 10.78 9.72 2.85
N ASN A 83 11.05 8.46 2.57
CA ASN A 83 12.18 7.99 1.76
C ASN A 83 11.78 7.44 0.39
N MET A 84 10.49 7.13 0.18
CA MET A 84 9.96 6.72 -1.12
C MET A 84 9.57 7.93 -1.98
N PRO A 85 9.97 7.96 -3.26
CA PRO A 85 9.61 9.06 -4.16
C PRO A 85 8.09 9.09 -4.42
N ILE A 86 7.50 10.28 -4.25
CA ILE A 86 6.06 10.50 -4.44
C ILE A 86 5.75 10.52 -5.95
N GLY A 87 4.63 9.91 -6.36
CA GLY A 87 4.20 9.86 -7.75
C GLY A 87 5.10 9.02 -8.66
N SER A 88 5.86 8.08 -8.10
CA SER A 88 6.82 7.24 -8.82
C SER A 88 6.23 5.96 -9.43
N GLY A 89 4.97 5.63 -9.13
CA GLY A 89 4.40 4.33 -9.47
C GLY A 89 4.87 3.16 -8.59
N LEU A 90 5.68 3.43 -7.56
CA LEU A 90 6.24 2.40 -6.66
C LEU A 90 5.45 2.20 -5.36
N GLY A 91 4.21 2.69 -5.29
CA GLY A 91 3.38 2.53 -4.10
C GLY A 91 3.84 3.38 -2.91
N SER A 92 4.33 4.60 -3.16
CA SER A 92 4.86 5.48 -2.11
C SER A 92 3.83 5.86 -1.03
N SER A 93 2.54 6.05 -1.39
CA SER A 93 1.45 6.26 -0.43
C SER A 93 1.20 5.02 0.42
N ALA A 94 1.08 3.86 -0.24
CA ALA A 94 0.90 2.57 0.41
C ALA A 94 1.99 2.30 1.44
N CYS A 95 3.24 2.60 1.11
CA CYS A 95 4.36 2.45 2.03
C CYS A 95 4.18 3.27 3.31
N SER A 96 3.83 4.57 3.20
CA SER A 96 3.56 5.43 4.36
C SER A 96 2.34 4.96 5.17
N ILE A 97 1.26 4.53 4.50
CA ILE A 97 0.03 4.03 5.13
C ILE A 97 0.32 2.78 5.96
N VAL A 98 0.98 1.79 5.33
CA VAL A 98 1.31 0.52 5.97
C VAL A 98 2.21 0.76 7.18
N ALA A 99 3.30 1.52 7.02
CA ALA A 99 4.21 1.84 8.11
C ALA A 99 3.49 2.50 9.29
N ALA A 100 2.61 3.48 9.01
CA ALA A 100 1.87 4.19 10.05
C ALA A 100 0.88 3.28 10.79
N LEU A 101 0.03 2.54 10.08
CA LEU A 101 -0.98 1.68 10.72
C LEU A 101 -0.35 0.52 11.50
N VAL A 102 0.72 -0.08 10.98
CA VAL A 102 1.44 -1.14 11.70
C VAL A 102 2.09 -0.60 12.96
N ALA A 103 2.75 0.57 12.91
CA ALA A 103 3.35 1.20 14.06
C ALA A 103 2.30 1.59 15.10
N LEU A 104 1.17 2.18 14.69
CA LEU A 104 0.05 2.52 15.57
C LEU A 104 -0.54 1.28 16.24
N ASN A 105 -0.76 0.21 15.49
CA ASN A 105 -1.29 -1.04 16.03
C ASN A 105 -0.35 -1.62 17.10
N LYS A 106 0.95 -1.65 16.81
CA LYS A 106 1.94 -2.15 17.75
C LYS A 106 2.04 -1.27 19.01
N TYR A 107 2.01 0.04 18.86
CA TYR A 107 2.04 0.98 19.99
C TYR A 107 0.83 0.85 20.91
N HIS A 108 -0.32 0.42 20.40
CA HIS A 108 -1.56 0.22 21.15
C HIS A 108 -1.79 -1.27 21.55
N ASP A 109 -0.73 -2.09 21.61
CA ASP A 109 -0.80 -3.50 22.02
C ASP A 109 -1.61 -4.38 21.06
N GLU A 110 -1.55 -4.08 19.75
CA GLU A 110 -2.11 -4.85 18.65
C GLU A 110 -3.63 -5.11 18.74
N PRO A 111 -4.46 -4.05 18.91
CA PRO A 111 -5.91 -4.22 19.06
C PRO A 111 -6.61 -4.70 17.79
N PHE A 112 -5.98 -4.57 16.63
CA PHE A 112 -6.54 -4.94 15.33
C PHE A 112 -5.82 -6.13 14.72
N SER A 113 -6.59 -7.04 14.13
CA SER A 113 -6.08 -8.17 13.35
C SER A 113 -5.43 -7.71 12.04
N LYS A 114 -4.69 -8.61 11.39
CA LYS A 114 -4.08 -8.34 10.08
C LYS A 114 -5.12 -7.94 9.02
N MET A 115 -6.31 -8.56 9.03
CA MET A 115 -7.36 -8.27 8.06
C MET A 115 -7.93 -6.87 8.28
N GLU A 116 -8.25 -6.50 9.52
CA GLU A 116 -8.77 -5.18 9.86
C GLU A 116 -7.78 -4.06 9.53
N LEU A 117 -6.48 -4.30 9.75
CA LEU A 117 -5.45 -3.35 9.31
C LEU A 117 -5.44 -3.22 7.78
N LEU A 118 -5.54 -4.31 7.05
CA LEU A 118 -5.56 -4.28 5.58
C LEU A 118 -6.81 -3.54 5.06
N GLU A 119 -7.97 -3.72 5.69
CA GLU A 119 -9.18 -2.97 5.35
C GLU A 119 -8.98 -1.45 5.55
N MET A 120 -8.42 -1.03 6.69
CA MET A 120 -8.07 0.37 6.94
C MET A 120 -7.05 0.91 5.93
N MET A 121 -6.06 0.10 5.53
CA MET A 121 -5.08 0.47 4.49
C MET A 121 -5.75 0.73 3.15
N GLY A 122 -6.67 -0.14 2.73
CA GLY A 122 -7.44 0.03 1.50
C GLY A 122 -8.34 1.25 1.52
N GLU A 123 -8.99 1.54 2.66
CA GLU A 123 -9.79 2.75 2.83
C GLU A 123 -8.96 4.01 2.63
N LEU A 124 -7.76 4.07 3.22
CA LEU A 124 -6.85 5.22 3.08
C LEU A 124 -6.34 5.38 1.64
N GLU A 125 -6.00 4.31 0.93
CA GLU A 125 -5.68 4.36 -0.49
C GLU A 125 -6.86 4.90 -1.31
N GLY A 126 -8.09 4.49 -0.97
CA GLY A 126 -9.31 4.99 -1.61
C GLY A 126 -9.51 6.50 -1.45
N ARG A 127 -9.11 7.07 -0.32
CA ARG A 127 -9.16 8.53 -0.09
C ARG A 127 -8.22 9.31 -1.02
N ILE A 128 -7.12 8.70 -1.46
CA ILE A 128 -6.14 9.31 -2.39
C ILE A 128 -6.56 9.14 -3.85
N SER A 129 -6.94 7.93 -4.22
CA SER A 129 -7.13 7.52 -5.63
C SER A 129 -8.58 7.64 -6.11
N GLY A 130 -9.53 7.83 -5.19
CA GLY A 130 -10.97 7.91 -5.47
C GLY A 130 -11.69 6.55 -5.52
N SER A 131 -10.98 5.43 -5.36
CA SER A 131 -11.56 4.09 -5.28
C SER A 131 -10.73 3.21 -4.34
N ILE A 132 -11.40 2.34 -3.58
CA ILE A 132 -10.70 1.38 -2.71
C ILE A 132 -10.01 0.33 -3.58
N HIS A 133 -8.71 0.17 -3.38
CA HIS A 133 -7.91 -0.86 -4.00
C HIS A 133 -6.78 -1.31 -3.07
N TYR A 134 -6.32 -2.55 -3.24
CA TYR A 134 -5.39 -3.19 -2.31
C TYR A 134 -4.07 -3.61 -2.95
N ASP A 135 -3.94 -3.48 -4.26
CA ASP A 135 -2.83 -3.96 -5.08
C ASP A 135 -1.46 -3.35 -4.72
N ASN A 136 -1.45 -2.22 -4.01
CA ASN A 136 -0.24 -1.62 -3.44
C ASN A 136 -0.07 -1.93 -1.95
N VAL A 137 -1.13 -1.75 -1.15
CA VAL A 137 -1.03 -1.95 0.31
C VAL A 137 -0.91 -3.42 0.69
N ALA A 138 -1.58 -4.34 -0.02
CA ALA A 138 -1.51 -5.76 0.31
C ALA A 138 -0.08 -6.34 0.16
N PRO A 139 0.62 -6.18 -0.97
CA PRO A 139 1.99 -6.66 -1.06
C PRO A 139 2.95 -5.91 -0.13
N CYS A 140 2.76 -4.61 0.07
CA CYS A 140 3.58 -3.84 1.02
C CYS A 140 3.45 -4.37 2.46
N TYR A 141 2.26 -4.79 2.86
CA TYR A 141 1.97 -5.29 4.22
C TYR A 141 2.26 -6.78 4.40
N LEU A 142 1.90 -7.61 3.42
CA LEU A 142 1.95 -9.07 3.53
C LEU A 142 3.21 -9.68 2.90
N GLY A 143 3.88 -8.92 2.03
CA GLY A 143 5.02 -9.39 1.24
C GLY A 143 4.60 -10.18 -0.01
N GLY A 144 5.59 -10.63 -0.78
CA GLY A 144 5.42 -11.49 -1.94
C GLY A 144 4.57 -10.89 -3.07
N VAL A 145 4.03 -11.77 -3.91
CA VAL A 145 3.07 -11.41 -4.97
C VAL A 145 1.66 -11.67 -4.45
N GLN A 146 0.84 -10.64 -4.45
CA GLN A 146 -0.55 -10.70 -3.97
C GLN A 146 -1.53 -10.60 -5.13
N PHE A 147 -2.50 -11.49 -5.15
CA PHE A 147 -3.62 -11.50 -6.08
C PHE A 147 -4.90 -11.03 -5.36
N MET A 148 -5.49 -9.94 -5.85
CA MET A 148 -6.71 -9.37 -5.26
C MET A 148 -7.92 -10.18 -5.70
N VAL A 149 -8.52 -10.92 -4.77
CA VAL A 149 -9.70 -11.75 -5.05
C VAL A 149 -11.01 -11.10 -4.60
N GLN A 150 -10.95 -10.27 -3.55
CA GLN A 150 -12.07 -9.49 -2.98
C GLN A 150 -13.39 -10.30 -2.88
N SER A 151 -13.28 -11.57 -2.52
CA SER A 151 -14.42 -12.49 -2.46
C SER A 151 -14.33 -13.42 -1.26
N LEU A 152 -15.49 -13.88 -0.77
CA LEU A 152 -15.58 -14.89 0.30
C LEU A 152 -14.84 -14.50 1.60
N GLY A 153 -14.79 -13.21 1.94
CA GLY A 153 -14.12 -12.73 3.14
C GLY A 153 -12.59 -12.60 3.03
N ASN A 154 -12.03 -12.82 1.84
CA ASN A 154 -10.61 -12.62 1.56
C ASN A 154 -10.40 -11.43 0.63
N ILE A 155 -9.48 -10.54 1.00
CA ILE A 155 -9.09 -9.39 0.16
C ILE A 155 -8.12 -9.86 -0.91
N CYS A 156 -7.12 -10.64 -0.55
CA CYS A 156 -6.08 -11.11 -1.46
C CYS A 156 -5.58 -12.51 -1.10
N GLN A 157 -4.87 -13.12 -2.04
CA GLN A 157 -4.17 -14.39 -1.88
C GLN A 157 -2.72 -14.23 -2.31
N THR A 158 -1.79 -14.80 -1.55
CA THR A 158 -0.39 -14.85 -1.95
C THR A 158 -0.23 -15.88 -3.06
N LEU A 159 0.33 -15.45 -4.20
CA LEU A 159 0.72 -16.35 -5.27
C LEU A 159 2.13 -16.89 -5.03
N PRO A 160 2.40 -18.16 -5.30
CA PRO A 160 3.76 -18.64 -5.45
C PRO A 160 4.42 -17.88 -6.60
N PHE A 161 5.67 -17.48 -6.43
CA PHE A 161 6.40 -16.74 -7.47
C PHE A 161 7.80 -17.34 -7.66
N PHE A 162 8.49 -16.88 -8.69
CA PHE A 162 9.81 -17.44 -9.07
C PHE A 162 10.90 -16.84 -8.19
N ASP A 163 11.41 -17.58 -7.22
CA ASP A 163 12.38 -17.10 -6.22
C ASP A 163 13.73 -16.69 -6.83
N HIS A 164 14.06 -17.17 -8.04
CA HIS A 164 15.29 -16.86 -8.75
C HIS A 164 15.18 -15.63 -9.67
N TRP A 165 13.99 -15.01 -9.76
CA TRP A 165 13.81 -13.81 -10.58
C TRP A 165 14.24 -12.55 -9.83
N TYR A 166 14.86 -11.63 -10.58
CA TYR A 166 15.23 -10.32 -10.11
C TYR A 166 14.43 -9.25 -10.83
N TRP A 167 13.96 -8.29 -10.06
CA TRP A 167 13.24 -7.12 -10.58
C TRP A 167 14.25 -6.00 -10.82
N VAL A 168 14.26 -5.44 -12.03
CA VAL A 168 15.04 -4.24 -12.33
C VAL A 168 14.08 -3.06 -12.34
N LEU A 169 14.29 -2.12 -11.42
CA LEU A 169 13.50 -0.90 -11.33
C LEU A 169 14.28 0.28 -11.89
N ALA A 170 13.64 1.07 -12.73
CA ALA A 170 14.17 2.33 -13.22
C ALA A 170 13.18 3.46 -12.88
N TYR A 171 13.60 4.42 -12.06
CA TYR A 171 12.82 5.60 -11.74
C TYR A 171 13.41 6.81 -12.48
N PRO A 172 12.71 7.37 -13.49
CA PRO A 172 13.22 8.46 -14.31
C PRO A 172 13.11 9.85 -13.65
N GLY A 173 12.62 9.93 -12.41
CA GLY A 173 12.42 11.21 -11.72
C GLY A 173 11.17 11.98 -12.15
N ILE A 174 10.29 11.35 -12.92
CA ILE A 174 9.02 11.96 -13.39
C ILE A 174 7.91 11.56 -12.44
N GLU A 175 7.12 12.53 -11.99
CA GLU A 175 5.93 12.30 -11.19
C GLU A 175 4.71 12.06 -12.10
N VAL A 176 3.97 10.99 -11.82
CA VAL A 176 2.70 10.69 -12.48
C VAL A 176 1.63 10.50 -11.41
N SER A 177 0.60 11.33 -11.45
CA SER A 177 -0.55 11.20 -10.57
C SER A 177 -1.35 9.93 -10.91
N THR A 178 -1.65 9.11 -9.90
CA THR A 178 -2.51 7.93 -10.09
C THR A 178 -3.88 8.31 -10.65
N ALA A 179 -4.45 9.43 -10.22
CA ALA A 179 -5.74 9.92 -10.72
C ALA A 179 -5.67 10.29 -12.22
N GLU A 180 -4.61 10.98 -12.64
CA GLU A 180 -4.39 11.31 -14.05
C GLU A 180 -4.15 10.07 -14.90
N ALA A 181 -3.33 9.13 -14.44
CA ALA A 181 -3.09 7.86 -15.11
C ALA A 181 -4.39 7.05 -15.27
N ARG A 182 -5.27 7.05 -14.27
CA ARG A 182 -6.60 6.42 -14.39
C ARG A 182 -7.54 7.14 -15.33
N ALA A 183 -7.48 8.46 -15.39
CA ALA A 183 -8.38 9.29 -16.23
C ALA A 183 -8.20 9.06 -17.74
N ILE A 184 -7.03 8.61 -18.18
CA ILE A 184 -6.75 8.29 -19.58
C ILE A 184 -7.21 6.88 -20.01
N LEU A 185 -7.60 6.02 -19.06
CA LEU A 185 -8.06 4.68 -19.38
C LEU A 185 -9.42 4.73 -20.09
N PRO A 186 -9.69 3.82 -21.05
CA PRO A 186 -10.98 3.72 -21.71
C PRO A 186 -12.11 3.46 -20.69
N LYS A 187 -13.26 4.11 -20.92
CA LYS A 187 -14.47 3.90 -20.07
C LYS A 187 -15.20 2.59 -20.40
N SER A 188 -14.90 1.97 -21.52
CA SER A 188 -15.50 0.69 -21.96
C SER A 188 -14.48 -0.10 -22.75
N TYR A 189 -14.64 -1.41 -22.75
CA TYR A 189 -13.78 -2.38 -23.44
C TYR A 189 -14.64 -3.27 -24.33
N THR A 190 -14.06 -3.75 -25.44
CA THR A 190 -14.74 -4.71 -26.30
C THR A 190 -14.82 -6.08 -25.61
N ARG A 191 -15.76 -6.94 -26.07
CA ARG A 191 -15.80 -8.34 -25.59
C ARG A 191 -14.45 -9.05 -25.79
N GLN A 192 -13.79 -8.77 -26.91
CA GLN A 192 -12.50 -9.39 -27.23
C GLN A 192 -11.42 -8.97 -26.25
N ASP A 193 -11.37 -7.68 -25.86
CA ASP A 193 -10.40 -7.17 -24.86
C ASP A 193 -10.60 -7.87 -23.52
N VAL A 194 -11.86 -7.99 -23.07
CA VAL A 194 -12.20 -8.65 -21.79
C VAL A 194 -11.79 -10.13 -21.81
N ILE A 195 -12.08 -10.85 -22.90
CA ILE A 195 -11.69 -12.27 -23.05
C ILE A 195 -10.16 -12.41 -23.08
N THR A 196 -9.48 -11.54 -23.82
CA THR A 196 -8.02 -11.55 -23.92
C THR A 196 -7.37 -11.28 -22.57
N HIS A 197 -7.85 -10.25 -21.85
CA HIS A 197 -7.38 -9.96 -20.49
C HIS A 197 -7.59 -11.15 -19.54
N GLY A 198 -8.79 -11.75 -19.54
CA GLY A 198 -9.10 -12.91 -18.69
C GLY A 198 -8.18 -14.10 -18.97
N ARG A 199 -7.87 -14.37 -20.25
CA ARG A 199 -6.94 -15.44 -20.64
C ARG A 199 -5.51 -15.16 -20.14
N HIS A 200 -5.01 -13.92 -20.29
CA HIS A 200 -3.67 -13.55 -19.83
C HIS A 200 -3.57 -13.56 -18.31
N LEU A 201 -4.56 -13.02 -17.60
CA LEU A 201 -4.58 -13.06 -16.13
C LEU A 201 -4.64 -14.50 -15.61
N GLY A 202 -5.55 -15.32 -16.15
CA GLY A 202 -5.66 -16.73 -15.79
C GLY A 202 -4.39 -17.51 -16.12
N GLY A 203 -3.78 -17.27 -17.28
CA GLY A 203 -2.49 -17.84 -17.66
C GLY A 203 -1.36 -17.46 -16.72
N PHE A 204 -1.27 -16.18 -16.33
CA PHE A 204 -0.28 -15.72 -15.38
C PHE A 204 -0.42 -16.41 -14.01
N VAL A 205 -1.63 -16.44 -13.45
CA VAL A 205 -1.90 -17.10 -12.18
C VAL A 205 -1.57 -18.60 -12.25
N HIS A 206 -1.95 -19.26 -13.36
CA HIS A 206 -1.63 -20.67 -13.59
C HIS A 206 -0.12 -20.91 -13.67
N ALA A 207 0.61 -20.07 -14.42
CA ALA A 207 2.08 -20.16 -14.53
C ALA A 207 2.78 -20.01 -13.18
N CYS A 208 2.30 -19.09 -12.32
CA CYS A 208 2.81 -18.95 -10.96
C CYS A 208 2.64 -20.24 -10.16
N HIS A 209 1.46 -20.88 -10.21
CA HIS A 209 1.19 -22.11 -9.47
C HIS A 209 1.92 -23.33 -10.03
N THR A 210 2.13 -23.40 -11.33
CA THR A 210 2.80 -24.53 -12.00
C THR A 210 4.28 -24.32 -12.20
N GLN A 211 4.80 -23.14 -11.81
CA GLN A 211 6.20 -22.73 -11.99
C GLN A 211 6.66 -22.81 -13.46
N GLN A 212 5.77 -22.45 -14.39
CA GLN A 212 6.06 -22.40 -15.82
C GLN A 212 6.46 -20.99 -16.23
N GLU A 213 7.66 -20.84 -16.77
CA GLU A 213 8.24 -19.55 -17.18
C GLU A 213 8.01 -19.21 -18.66
N ASN A 214 7.47 -20.16 -19.47
CA ASN A 214 7.27 -20.06 -20.92
C ASN A 214 5.80 -19.93 -21.29
#